data_6f38f859e6621dbf0885ff28ad167737
#
_entry.id   6f38f859e6621dbf0885ff28ad167737
#
_cell.length_a   1.000
_cell.length_b   1.000
_cell.length_c   1.000
_cell.angle_alpha   90.00
_cell.angle_beta   90.00
_cell.angle_gamma   90.00
#
_symmetry.space_group_name_H-M   'P 1'
#
loop_
_entity.id
_entity.type
_entity.pdbx_description
1 polymer ?
#
loop_
_entity_poly.entity_id
_entity_poly.type
_entity_poly.pdbx_seq_one_letter_code
_entity_poly.pdbx_strand_id
1 'polypeptide(L)'
;MSRTLIKDALAAPAPADAILLQGWVRTRRDAKTFSFLELNDGSSLKGIQVIADSSLPNYATEIARAHTGASIEVRGKLVASQGQGQKWEVVAAEFKILGEADATYPLQKKGHTLEFLREIAHLRPRSNLFGAVFRVRSRLAFAVHQFVQNKSFLYVHTPIITASDAEGAGDMFRVTTLDLAHPPMTPEGEVDSAKDFFGKKTFLTVSGQLEAEIFATALSNVYTFGPTFRAENSNTSRHAAEFWMIEPEIAFCDLDGDMALAEEFVKYLIRDAKEHCAADLEFFSKFVDKELMARLDFVLEKPFVRCSYTEAIEILEKSGKAWEHPVSWGSNLQAEHERFLTEEQ
;
A
#
# COMPACT_ATOMS: atom_id res chain seq x y z
N MET A 1 21.86 23.40 -9.08
CA MET A 1 21.61 22.04 -9.58
C MET A 1 20.38 21.50 -8.86
N SER A 2 19.41 20.93 -9.57
CA SER A 2 18.23 20.30 -8.97
C SER A 2 18.60 18.92 -8.40
N ARG A 3 17.90 18.50 -7.35
CA ARG A 3 18.04 17.15 -6.78
C ARG A 3 17.68 16.08 -7.81
N THR A 4 18.52 15.05 -7.92
CA THR A 4 18.23 13.83 -8.68
C THR A 4 17.68 12.76 -7.74
N LEU A 5 16.61 12.07 -8.10
CA LEU A 5 16.13 10.92 -7.33
C LEU A 5 17.06 9.72 -7.52
N ILE A 6 17.22 8.92 -6.47
CA ILE A 6 18.11 7.75 -6.52
C ILE A 6 17.64 6.75 -7.60
N LYS A 7 16.33 6.55 -7.79
CA LYS A 7 15.81 5.71 -8.87
C LYS A 7 16.27 6.19 -10.26
N ASP A 8 16.31 7.50 -10.48
CA ASP A 8 16.70 8.08 -11.76
C ASP A 8 18.23 7.98 -11.98
N ALA A 9 19.00 8.16 -10.89
CA ALA A 9 20.45 7.93 -10.92
C ALA A 9 20.79 6.46 -11.21
N LEU A 10 20.07 5.49 -10.61
CA LEU A 10 20.24 4.07 -10.86
C LEU A 10 19.83 3.66 -12.29
N ALA A 11 18.87 4.34 -12.88
CA ALA A 11 18.39 4.11 -14.24
C ALA A 11 19.18 4.89 -15.30
N ALA A 12 20.16 5.71 -14.91
CA ALA A 12 20.91 6.55 -15.83
C ALA A 12 21.53 5.72 -16.99
N PRO A 13 21.45 6.20 -18.24
CA PRO A 13 22.02 5.51 -19.40
C PRO A 13 23.54 5.61 -19.45
N ALA A 14 24.13 6.65 -18.88
CA ALA A 14 25.54 6.98 -18.90
C ALA A 14 26.01 7.62 -17.60
N PRO A 15 27.35 7.66 -17.30
CA PRO A 15 27.91 8.44 -16.23
C PRO A 15 27.54 9.92 -16.34
N ALA A 16 27.58 10.63 -15.19
CA ALA A 16 27.37 12.08 -15.15
C ALA A 16 28.46 12.76 -14.32
N ASP A 17 28.99 13.87 -14.84
CA ASP A 17 30.06 14.63 -14.19
C ASP A 17 29.61 15.38 -12.94
N ALA A 18 28.29 15.66 -12.83
CA ALA A 18 27.72 16.35 -11.68
C ALA A 18 26.30 15.85 -11.39
N ILE A 19 26.09 15.41 -10.15
CA ILE A 19 24.80 14.94 -9.63
C ILE A 19 24.63 15.43 -8.19
N LEU A 20 23.40 15.81 -7.82
CA LEU A 20 23.02 16.15 -6.46
C LEU A 20 22.06 15.13 -5.92
N LEU A 21 22.45 14.42 -4.87
CA LEU A 21 21.62 13.46 -4.14
C LEU A 21 21.33 13.96 -2.72
N GLN A 22 20.13 13.67 -2.24
CA GLN A 22 19.73 13.86 -0.85
C GLN A 22 18.96 12.62 -0.40
N GLY A 23 19.24 12.13 0.79
CA GLY A 23 18.58 10.92 1.31
C GLY A 23 19.07 10.56 2.70
N TRP A 24 18.76 9.35 3.10
CA TRP A 24 19.13 8.80 4.41
C TRP A 24 20.16 7.70 4.25
N VAL A 25 21.16 7.70 5.13
CA VAL A 25 22.20 6.65 5.20
C VAL A 25 21.56 5.36 5.71
N ARG A 26 21.63 4.32 4.90
CA ARG A 26 21.18 2.96 5.25
C ARG A 26 22.26 2.15 5.93
N THR A 27 23.45 2.20 5.36
CA THR A 27 24.63 1.52 5.90
C THR A 27 25.86 2.38 5.65
N ARG A 28 26.86 2.22 6.52
CA ARG A 28 28.17 2.79 6.35
C ARG A 28 29.26 1.74 6.60
N ARG A 29 30.31 1.80 5.83
CA ARG A 29 31.52 0.99 6.00
C ARG A 29 32.73 1.85 5.70
N ASP A 30 33.66 1.89 6.65
CA ASP A 30 34.91 2.63 6.51
C ASP A 30 36.02 1.72 5.97
N ALA A 31 36.83 2.27 5.06
CA ALA A 31 38.10 1.72 4.59
C ALA A 31 39.24 2.66 5.04
N LYS A 32 40.49 2.36 4.66
CA LYS A 32 41.63 3.14 5.11
C LYS A 32 41.61 4.60 4.64
N THR A 33 41.13 4.84 3.41
CA THR A 33 41.21 6.16 2.73
C THR A 33 39.84 6.67 2.28
N PHE A 34 38.75 5.94 2.50
CA PHE A 34 37.40 6.36 2.11
C PHE A 34 36.33 5.64 2.91
N SER A 35 35.16 6.23 2.96
CA SER A 35 33.94 5.63 3.49
C SER A 35 32.98 5.28 2.33
N PHE A 36 32.35 4.12 2.43
CA PHE A 36 31.20 3.73 1.62
C PHE A 36 29.91 3.97 2.40
N LEU A 37 29.01 4.73 1.83
CA LEU A 37 27.68 4.95 2.42
C LEU A 37 26.63 4.48 1.41
N GLU A 38 25.69 3.67 1.85
CA GLU A 38 24.50 3.37 1.07
C GLU A 38 23.46 4.46 1.36
N LEU A 39 23.14 5.25 0.36
CA LEU A 39 22.15 6.34 0.43
C LEU A 39 20.84 5.90 -0.21
N ASN A 40 19.72 6.13 0.48
CA ASN A 40 18.38 5.84 -0.03
C ASN A 40 17.46 7.04 0.24
N ASP A 41 16.67 7.43 -0.75
CA ASP A 41 15.71 8.52 -0.67
C ASP A 41 14.24 8.06 -0.71
N GLY A 42 14.00 6.75 -0.67
CA GLY A 42 12.69 6.13 -0.74
C GLY A 42 12.15 5.92 -2.16
N SER A 43 12.77 6.51 -3.18
CA SER A 43 12.31 6.40 -4.57
C SER A 43 12.51 5.01 -5.18
N SER A 44 13.38 4.19 -4.59
CA SER A 44 13.64 2.81 -5.02
C SER A 44 13.92 1.89 -3.83
N LEU A 45 13.79 0.58 -4.06
CA LEU A 45 14.13 -0.43 -3.05
C LEU A 45 15.63 -0.39 -2.72
N LYS A 46 16.47 -0.36 -3.75
CA LYS A 46 17.93 -0.28 -3.61
C LYS A 46 18.38 1.14 -3.37
N GLY A 47 19.35 1.32 -2.48
CA GLY A 47 20.11 2.56 -2.37
C GLY A 47 21.16 2.67 -3.44
N ILE A 48 21.84 3.82 -3.47
CA ILE A 48 23.04 4.04 -4.28
C ILE A 48 24.26 4.14 -3.37
N GLN A 49 25.38 3.55 -3.77
CA GLN A 49 26.62 3.66 -3.04
C GLN A 49 27.26 5.04 -3.27
N VAL A 50 27.61 5.71 -2.19
CA VAL A 50 28.39 6.93 -2.17
C VAL A 50 29.78 6.59 -1.67
N ILE A 51 30.81 7.01 -2.40
CA ILE A 51 32.22 6.90 -2.02
C ILE A 51 32.68 8.29 -1.57
N ALA A 52 33.03 8.43 -0.30
CA ALA A 52 33.55 9.64 0.27
C ALA A 52 35.03 9.45 0.64
N ASP A 53 35.92 10.14 -0.07
CA ASP A 53 37.37 10.08 0.14
C ASP A 53 37.78 10.82 1.41
N SER A 54 38.78 10.28 2.14
CA SER A 54 39.30 10.88 3.37
C SER A 54 40.00 12.22 3.16
N SER A 55 40.33 12.58 1.92
CA SER A 55 40.88 13.91 1.57
C SER A 55 39.83 15.03 1.53
N LEU A 56 38.53 14.70 1.58
CA LEU A 56 37.49 15.72 1.65
C LEU A 56 37.65 16.57 2.91
N PRO A 57 37.57 17.91 2.79
CA PRO A 57 37.90 18.82 3.90
C PRO A 57 37.12 18.59 5.18
N ASN A 58 35.87 18.13 5.06
CA ASN A 58 34.97 17.85 6.18
C ASN A 58 34.84 16.36 6.53
N TYR A 59 35.80 15.50 6.10
CA TYR A 59 35.72 14.08 6.36
C TYR A 59 35.63 13.77 7.86
N ALA A 60 36.52 14.32 8.67
CA ALA A 60 36.55 14.08 10.11
C ALA A 60 35.38 14.72 10.87
N THR A 61 34.88 15.85 10.39
CA THR A 61 33.87 16.68 11.09
C THR A 61 32.45 16.33 10.75
N GLU A 62 32.19 15.86 9.51
CA GLU A 62 30.85 15.49 9.04
C GLU A 62 30.77 14.04 8.57
N ILE A 63 31.60 13.63 7.59
CA ILE A 63 31.45 12.30 6.98
C ILE A 63 31.65 11.20 8.04
N ALA A 64 32.60 11.36 8.95
CA ALA A 64 32.83 10.43 10.06
C ALA A 64 31.62 10.30 11.01
N ARG A 65 30.72 11.28 11.04
CA ARG A 65 29.51 11.32 11.89
C ARG A 65 28.23 10.90 11.15
N ALA A 66 28.27 10.65 9.85
CA ALA A 66 27.12 10.22 9.06
C ALA A 66 26.79 8.76 9.36
N HIS A 67 26.16 8.52 10.50
CA HIS A 67 25.71 7.18 10.92
C HIS A 67 24.44 6.72 10.19
N THR A 68 24.09 5.45 10.35
CA THR A 68 22.81 4.91 9.84
C THR A 68 21.65 5.73 10.36
N GLY A 69 20.78 6.16 9.46
CA GLY A 69 19.63 7.02 9.78
C GLY A 69 19.88 8.51 9.55
N ALA A 70 21.13 8.97 9.50
CA ALA A 70 21.43 10.36 9.20
C ALA A 70 20.93 10.76 7.81
N SER A 71 20.44 11.99 7.65
CA SER A 71 20.13 12.58 6.35
C SER A 71 21.31 13.38 5.84
N ILE A 72 21.63 13.18 4.57
CA ILE A 72 22.80 13.78 3.93
C ILE A 72 22.49 14.36 2.57
N GLU A 73 23.26 15.34 2.19
CA GLU A 73 23.37 15.86 0.83
C GLU A 73 24.76 15.52 0.28
N VAL A 74 24.79 15.04 -0.95
CA VAL A 74 26.02 14.68 -1.66
C VAL A 74 26.00 15.28 -3.05
N ARG A 75 27.04 16.01 -3.41
CA ARG A 75 27.35 16.41 -4.79
C ARG A 75 28.55 15.63 -5.26
N GLY A 76 28.49 15.10 -6.46
CA GLY A 76 29.61 14.29 -6.95
C GLY A 76 29.39 13.80 -8.38
N LYS A 77 30.21 12.84 -8.77
CA LYS A 77 30.15 12.21 -10.09
C LYS A 77 29.44 10.87 -10.00
N LEU A 78 28.53 10.63 -10.92
CA LEU A 78 27.95 9.32 -11.15
C LEU A 78 28.90 8.52 -12.04
N VAL A 79 29.42 7.43 -11.53
CA VAL A 79 30.41 6.60 -12.23
C VAL A 79 29.94 5.13 -12.28
N ALA A 80 30.47 4.38 -13.24
CA ALA A 80 30.25 2.94 -13.27
C ALA A 80 30.84 2.30 -12.00
N SER A 81 30.04 1.48 -11.32
CA SER A 81 30.48 0.82 -10.11
C SER A 81 31.52 -0.26 -10.41
N GLN A 82 32.52 -0.36 -9.54
CA GLN A 82 33.48 -1.46 -9.54
C GLN A 82 32.98 -2.65 -8.69
N GLY A 83 31.92 -2.44 -7.91
CA GLY A 83 31.31 -3.47 -7.06
C GLY A 83 30.35 -4.38 -7.79
N GLN A 84 30.24 -5.63 -7.36
CA GLN A 84 29.23 -6.55 -7.90
C GLN A 84 27.82 -6.17 -7.46
N GLY A 85 26.85 -6.34 -8.36
CA GLY A 85 25.41 -6.19 -8.05
C GLY A 85 24.87 -4.77 -8.12
N GLN A 86 25.67 -3.77 -8.51
CA GLN A 86 25.23 -2.40 -8.77
C GLN A 86 25.87 -1.83 -10.05
N LYS A 87 25.08 -1.07 -10.80
CA LYS A 87 25.55 -0.46 -12.06
C LYS A 87 26.31 0.85 -11.83
N TRP A 88 25.81 1.65 -10.89
CA TRP A 88 26.26 3.01 -10.63
C TRP A 88 26.67 3.21 -9.18
N GLU A 89 27.62 4.09 -8.95
CA GLU A 89 27.99 4.64 -7.66
C GLU A 89 28.34 6.12 -7.79
N VAL A 90 28.35 6.86 -6.68
CA VAL A 90 28.63 8.29 -6.67
C VAL A 90 29.92 8.56 -5.94
N VAL A 91 30.89 9.16 -6.62
CA VAL A 91 32.11 9.68 -6.00
C VAL A 91 31.81 11.10 -5.51
N ALA A 92 31.79 11.27 -4.19
CA ALA A 92 31.48 12.55 -3.56
C ALA A 92 32.58 13.56 -3.80
N ALA A 93 32.20 14.78 -4.24
CA ALA A 93 33.04 15.96 -4.28
C ALA A 93 32.71 16.93 -3.13
N GLU A 94 31.42 16.98 -2.76
CA GLU A 94 30.92 17.72 -1.59
C GLU A 94 29.98 16.82 -0.80
N PHE A 95 30.02 16.94 0.51
CA PHE A 95 29.23 16.16 1.42
C PHE A 95 28.74 17.04 2.58
N LYS A 96 27.46 16.93 2.95
CA LYS A 96 26.89 17.67 4.05
C LYS A 96 25.91 16.81 4.83
N ILE A 97 26.01 16.82 6.17
CA ILE A 97 24.95 16.29 7.03
C ILE A 97 23.83 17.33 7.12
N LEU A 98 22.60 16.92 6.78
CA LEU A 98 21.40 17.72 6.94
C LEU A 98 20.71 17.45 8.29
N GLY A 99 20.84 16.22 8.79
CA GLY A 99 20.33 15.81 10.09
C GLY A 99 21.09 14.60 10.60
N GLU A 100 21.51 14.65 11.84
CA GLU A 100 22.28 13.57 12.48
C GLU A 100 21.36 12.44 12.96
N ALA A 101 21.91 11.26 13.10
CA ALA A 101 21.33 10.15 13.82
C ALA A 101 22.40 9.58 14.75
N ASP A 102 22.00 9.23 15.96
CA ASP A 102 22.89 8.63 16.95
C ASP A 102 22.80 7.09 16.99
N ALA A 103 23.52 6.48 17.91
CA ALA A 103 23.58 5.04 18.06
C ALA A 103 22.23 4.42 18.50
N THR A 104 21.27 5.21 18.96
CA THR A 104 19.94 4.73 19.39
C THR A 104 18.97 4.59 18.22
N TYR A 105 19.33 5.07 17.01
CA TYR A 105 18.50 4.90 15.83
C TYR A 105 18.14 3.40 15.61
N PRO A 106 16.85 3.04 15.63
CA PRO A 106 16.45 1.64 15.80
C PRO A 106 16.60 0.80 14.53
N LEU A 107 16.54 1.40 13.33
CA LEU A 107 16.64 0.67 12.07
C LEU A 107 18.10 0.46 11.64
N GLN A 108 18.81 -0.37 12.41
CA GLN A 108 20.17 -0.78 12.09
C GLN A 108 20.19 -1.88 11.02
N LYS A 109 21.38 -2.22 10.49
CA LYS A 109 21.60 -3.26 9.48
C LYS A 109 21.33 -4.66 10.07
N LYS A 110 20.07 -4.99 10.31
CA LYS A 110 19.61 -6.32 10.77
C LYS A 110 18.16 -6.54 10.31
N GLY A 111 17.69 -7.79 10.36
CA GLY A 111 16.28 -8.09 10.19
C GLY A 111 15.44 -7.49 11.32
N HIS A 112 14.25 -6.99 10.99
CA HIS A 112 13.29 -6.46 11.96
C HIS A 112 11.97 -7.22 11.81
N THR A 113 11.38 -7.64 12.93
CA THR A 113 10.07 -8.29 12.90
C THR A 113 8.94 -7.28 12.64
N LEU A 114 7.78 -7.77 12.20
CA LEU A 114 6.62 -6.92 11.96
C LEU A 114 6.11 -6.29 13.26
N GLU A 115 6.20 -7.00 14.39
CA GLU A 115 5.84 -6.53 15.73
C GLU A 115 6.70 -5.31 16.10
N PHE A 116 8.01 -5.45 16.02
CA PHE A 116 8.95 -4.35 16.28
C PHE A 116 8.69 -3.15 15.37
N LEU A 117 8.44 -3.39 14.08
CA LEU A 117 8.15 -2.30 13.14
C LEU A 117 6.82 -1.60 13.44
N ARG A 118 5.86 -2.24 14.12
CA ARG A 118 4.64 -1.59 14.62
C ARG A 118 4.92 -0.70 15.83
N GLU A 119 5.81 -1.10 16.73
CA GLU A 119 6.23 -0.28 17.89
C GLU A 119 6.89 1.04 17.43
N ILE A 120 7.68 0.98 16.35
CA ILE A 120 8.32 2.16 15.75
C ILE A 120 7.60 2.62 14.48
N ALA A 121 6.28 2.70 14.51
CA ALA A 121 5.42 2.95 13.34
C ALA A 121 5.84 4.16 12.49
N HIS A 122 6.33 5.23 13.12
CA HIS A 122 6.82 6.45 12.47
C HIS A 122 8.11 6.24 11.63
N LEU A 123 8.88 5.18 11.89
CA LEU A 123 10.09 4.82 11.15
C LEU A 123 9.92 3.64 10.21
N ARG A 124 8.87 2.81 10.40
CA ARG A 124 8.68 1.59 9.61
C ARG A 124 8.67 1.79 8.08
N PRO A 125 8.21 2.94 7.52
CA PRO A 125 8.29 3.18 6.07
C PRO A 125 9.72 3.19 5.52
N ARG A 126 10.72 3.41 6.38
CA ARG A 126 12.13 3.37 6.00
C ARG A 126 12.67 1.93 5.89
N SER A 127 11.96 0.91 6.37
CA SER A 127 12.35 -0.49 6.16
C SER A 127 12.12 -0.91 4.71
N ASN A 128 12.88 -1.89 4.21
CA ASN A 128 12.72 -2.38 2.85
C ASN A 128 11.32 -2.93 2.62
N LEU A 129 10.77 -3.68 3.59
CA LEU A 129 9.45 -4.28 3.49
C LEU A 129 8.35 -3.21 3.36
N PHE A 130 8.25 -2.28 4.31
CA PHE A 130 7.20 -1.27 4.26
C PHE A 130 7.44 -0.23 3.16
N GLY A 131 8.69 0.08 2.85
CA GLY A 131 9.02 0.91 1.68
C GLY A 131 8.48 0.30 0.39
N ALA A 132 8.69 -1.01 0.18
CA ALA A 132 8.14 -1.74 -0.96
C ALA A 132 6.61 -1.78 -0.95
N VAL A 133 5.99 -2.10 0.20
CA VAL A 133 4.52 -2.08 0.37
C VAL A 133 3.92 -0.74 -0.03
N PHE A 134 4.49 0.38 0.46
CA PHE A 134 3.94 1.70 0.17
C PHE A 134 4.18 2.17 -1.27
N ARG A 135 5.29 1.77 -1.92
CA ARG A 135 5.49 2.05 -3.35
C ARG A 135 4.47 1.30 -4.21
N VAL A 136 4.30 -0.01 -3.97
CA VAL A 136 3.30 -0.83 -4.69
C VAL A 136 1.89 -0.30 -4.43
N ARG A 137 1.53 -0.01 -3.16
CA ARG A 137 0.22 0.56 -2.83
C ARG A 137 -0.04 1.90 -3.55
N SER A 138 0.96 2.79 -3.56
CA SER A 138 0.86 4.08 -4.26
C SER A 138 0.66 3.89 -5.77
N ARG A 139 1.42 2.97 -6.37
CA ARG A 139 1.28 2.68 -7.81
C ARG A 139 -0.07 2.08 -8.13
N LEU A 140 -0.52 1.10 -7.36
CA LEU A 140 -1.84 0.49 -7.56
C LEU A 140 -2.98 1.49 -7.40
N ALA A 141 -2.91 2.40 -6.42
CA ALA A 141 -3.92 3.46 -6.27
C ALA A 141 -4.02 4.35 -7.52
N PHE A 142 -2.88 4.70 -8.11
CA PHE A 142 -2.87 5.44 -9.37
C PHE A 142 -3.42 4.59 -10.54
N ALA A 143 -3.04 3.32 -10.61
CA ALA A 143 -3.49 2.39 -11.65
C ALA A 143 -5.02 2.16 -11.61
N VAL A 144 -5.62 2.13 -10.41
CA VAL A 144 -7.09 2.11 -10.25
C VAL A 144 -7.71 3.29 -10.97
N HIS A 145 -7.30 4.52 -10.63
CA HIS A 145 -7.83 5.72 -11.28
C HIS A 145 -7.60 5.69 -12.80
N GLN A 146 -6.42 5.27 -13.23
CA GLN A 146 -6.09 5.21 -14.65
C GLN A 146 -6.98 4.23 -15.42
N PHE A 147 -7.21 3.03 -14.88
CA PHE A 147 -8.07 2.02 -15.49
C PHE A 147 -9.50 2.51 -15.67
N VAL A 148 -10.14 2.95 -14.58
CA VAL A 148 -11.56 3.31 -14.62
C VAL A 148 -11.80 4.60 -15.40
N GLN A 149 -10.93 5.60 -15.30
CA GLN A 149 -11.06 6.83 -16.07
C GLN A 149 -10.84 6.61 -17.57
N ASN A 150 -9.92 5.72 -17.97
CA ASN A 150 -9.74 5.33 -19.37
C ASN A 150 -10.99 4.62 -19.95
N LYS A 151 -11.86 4.08 -19.08
CA LYS A 151 -13.17 3.52 -19.42
C LYS A 151 -14.32 4.52 -19.27
N SER A 152 -13.99 5.81 -19.15
CA SER A 152 -14.95 6.90 -19.02
C SER A 152 -15.78 6.90 -17.74
N PHE A 153 -15.28 6.30 -16.66
CA PHE A 153 -15.89 6.45 -15.35
C PHE A 153 -15.54 7.79 -14.74
N LEU A 154 -16.48 8.40 -14.05
CA LEU A 154 -16.28 9.62 -13.30
C LEU A 154 -15.99 9.30 -11.82
N TYR A 155 -14.92 9.89 -11.29
CA TYR A 155 -14.62 9.77 -9.87
C TYR A 155 -15.58 10.63 -9.06
N VAL A 156 -16.22 10.01 -8.06
CA VAL A 156 -17.17 10.68 -7.17
C VAL A 156 -16.65 10.58 -5.74
N HIS A 157 -16.61 11.72 -5.04
CA HIS A 157 -16.36 11.75 -3.61
C HIS A 157 -17.69 11.66 -2.86
N THR A 158 -17.88 10.56 -2.13
CA THR A 158 -19.06 10.36 -1.28
C THR A 158 -18.75 10.74 0.18
N PRO A 159 -19.74 11.18 0.97
CA PRO A 159 -19.52 11.58 2.35
C PRO A 159 -18.92 10.46 3.22
N ILE A 160 -17.91 10.79 4.01
CA ILE A 160 -17.33 9.87 4.99
C ILE A 160 -18.18 9.84 6.27
N ILE A 161 -18.81 10.96 6.63
CA ILE A 161 -19.77 11.05 7.73
C ILE A 161 -21.16 10.97 7.17
N THR A 162 -21.92 9.96 7.58
CA THR A 162 -23.24 9.67 7.04
C THR A 162 -24.22 9.29 8.15
N ALA A 163 -25.52 9.38 7.87
CA ALA A 163 -26.57 8.82 8.71
C ALA A 163 -27.15 7.52 8.15
N SER A 164 -26.62 7.03 7.04
CA SER A 164 -27.05 5.81 6.34
C SER A 164 -26.09 4.66 6.59
N ASP A 165 -26.61 3.46 6.73
CA ASP A 165 -25.86 2.24 7.02
C ASP A 165 -25.50 1.40 5.77
N ALA A 166 -25.79 1.91 4.58
CA ALA A 166 -25.53 1.19 3.33
C ALA A 166 -26.03 -0.27 3.38
N GLU A 167 -27.33 -0.45 3.54
CA GLU A 167 -28.02 -1.77 3.55
C GLU A 167 -27.57 -2.73 4.67
N GLY A 168 -27.10 -2.20 5.80
CA GLY A 168 -26.60 -3.04 6.90
C GLY A 168 -25.25 -3.70 6.61
N ALA A 169 -24.44 -3.10 5.73
CA ALA A 169 -23.16 -3.69 5.28
C ALA A 169 -22.09 -3.82 6.38
N GLY A 170 -22.33 -3.32 7.60
CA GLY A 170 -21.44 -3.49 8.74
C GLY A 170 -21.79 -2.64 9.95
N ASP A 171 -21.21 -2.98 11.09
CA ASP A 171 -21.30 -2.16 12.29
C ASP A 171 -20.60 -0.82 12.09
N MET A 172 -21.26 0.29 12.48
CA MET A 172 -20.77 1.63 12.21
C MET A 172 -20.11 2.27 13.44
N PHE A 173 -18.97 2.91 13.25
CA PHE A 173 -18.40 3.81 14.26
C PHE A 173 -19.23 5.09 14.36
N ARG A 174 -19.70 5.42 15.57
CA ARG A 174 -20.44 6.66 15.81
C ARG A 174 -19.52 7.88 15.76
N VAL A 175 -19.98 8.92 15.06
CA VAL A 175 -19.37 10.26 15.05
C VAL A 175 -20.24 11.19 15.89
N THR A 176 -19.68 11.82 16.92
CA THR A 176 -20.39 12.72 17.82
C THR A 176 -19.48 13.79 18.37
N THR A 177 -20.03 14.98 18.63
CA THR A 177 -19.37 16.08 19.35
C THR A 177 -19.90 16.25 20.77
N LEU A 178 -20.83 15.38 21.21
CA LEU A 178 -21.37 15.41 22.55
C LEU A 178 -20.33 14.94 23.56
N ASP A 179 -20.37 15.53 24.77
CA ASP A 179 -19.58 15.02 25.87
C ASP A 179 -20.12 13.62 26.30
N LEU A 180 -19.27 12.60 26.13
CA LEU A 180 -19.64 11.22 26.47
C LEU A 180 -19.80 10.98 27.96
N ALA A 181 -19.18 11.81 28.80
CA ALA A 181 -19.34 11.70 30.28
C ALA A 181 -20.64 12.32 30.76
N HIS A 182 -21.12 13.37 30.09
CA HIS A 182 -22.33 14.11 30.48
C HIS A 182 -23.15 14.48 29.22
N PRO A 183 -23.68 13.49 28.49
CA PRO A 183 -24.45 13.78 27.30
C PRO A 183 -25.76 14.48 27.63
N PRO A 184 -26.27 15.38 26.79
CA PRO A 184 -27.62 15.89 26.93
C PRO A 184 -28.63 14.74 26.81
N MET A 185 -29.64 14.75 27.67
CA MET A 185 -30.65 13.70 27.71
C MET A 185 -32.02 14.24 27.28
N THR A 186 -32.82 13.37 26.66
CA THR A 186 -34.24 13.63 26.41
C THR A 186 -35.05 13.40 27.69
N PRO A 187 -36.32 13.86 27.78
CA PRO A 187 -37.20 13.57 28.90
C PRO A 187 -37.38 12.05 29.17
N GLU A 188 -37.24 11.23 28.15
CA GLU A 188 -37.36 9.76 28.18
C GLU A 188 -36.10 9.08 28.67
N GLY A 189 -35.00 9.83 28.94
CA GLY A 189 -33.74 9.29 29.43
C GLY A 189 -32.80 8.76 28.39
N GLU A 190 -33.00 9.10 27.09
CA GLU A 190 -32.09 8.77 26.00
C GLU A 190 -31.14 9.95 25.68
N VAL A 191 -30.02 9.66 25.02
CA VAL A 191 -29.11 10.71 24.56
C VAL A 191 -29.80 11.57 23.49
N ASP A 192 -29.92 12.87 23.73
CA ASP A 192 -30.56 13.83 22.84
C ASP A 192 -29.66 14.15 21.65
N SER A 193 -29.78 13.33 20.60
CA SER A 193 -29.01 13.50 19.35
C SER A 193 -29.38 14.78 18.58
N ALA A 194 -30.49 15.45 18.88
CA ALA A 194 -30.83 16.74 18.26
C ALA A 194 -29.87 17.86 18.68
N LYS A 195 -29.14 17.67 19.78
CA LYS A 195 -28.08 18.57 20.26
C LYS A 195 -26.68 18.24 19.75
N ASP A 196 -26.52 17.15 19.00
CA ASP A 196 -25.26 16.81 18.34
C ASP A 196 -25.03 17.72 17.10
N PHE A 197 -23.78 17.73 16.59
CA PHE A 197 -23.37 18.63 15.52
C PHE A 197 -24.30 18.62 14.29
N PHE A 198 -24.73 17.45 13.84
CA PHE A 198 -25.65 17.32 12.69
C PHE A 198 -27.13 17.26 13.09
N GLY A 199 -27.47 17.45 14.36
CA GLY A 199 -28.85 17.35 14.85
C GLY A 199 -29.46 15.95 14.76
N LYS A 200 -28.66 14.93 14.55
CA LYS A 200 -29.04 13.51 14.43
C LYS A 200 -27.84 12.61 14.66
N LYS A 201 -28.08 11.30 14.87
CA LYS A 201 -27.01 10.30 14.93
C LYS A 201 -26.27 10.24 13.59
N THR A 202 -24.95 10.31 13.62
CA THR A 202 -24.07 10.16 12.46
C THR A 202 -22.95 9.18 12.74
N PHE A 203 -22.39 8.64 11.66
CA PHE A 203 -21.43 7.54 11.71
C PHE A 203 -20.38 7.72 10.64
N LEU A 204 -19.26 6.97 10.76
CA LEU A 204 -18.34 6.78 9.67
C LEU A 204 -18.93 5.79 8.67
N THR A 205 -18.79 6.08 7.38
CA THR A 205 -19.38 5.27 6.30
C THR A 205 -18.78 3.85 6.25
N VAL A 206 -19.60 2.88 5.94
CA VAL A 206 -19.21 1.48 5.67
C VAL A 206 -19.06 1.20 4.18
N SER A 207 -19.56 2.11 3.30
CA SER A 207 -19.51 2.03 1.84
C SER A 207 -19.92 3.38 1.24
N GLY A 208 -19.37 3.71 0.07
CA GLY A 208 -19.82 4.84 -0.73
C GLY A 208 -20.95 4.50 -1.71
N GLN A 209 -21.40 3.25 -1.74
CA GLN A 209 -22.31 2.70 -2.75
C GLN A 209 -23.60 3.51 -2.88
N LEU A 210 -24.34 3.77 -1.79
CA LEU A 210 -25.66 4.41 -1.86
C LEU A 210 -25.61 5.79 -2.52
N GLU A 211 -24.62 6.60 -2.15
CA GLU A 211 -24.44 7.90 -2.78
C GLU A 211 -23.94 7.77 -4.22
N ALA A 212 -23.06 6.80 -4.49
CA ALA A 212 -22.52 6.57 -5.84
C ALA A 212 -23.64 6.12 -6.81
N GLU A 213 -24.60 5.30 -6.38
CA GLU A 213 -25.77 4.93 -7.18
C GLU A 213 -26.60 6.15 -7.60
N ILE A 214 -26.76 7.14 -6.71
CA ILE A 214 -27.44 8.40 -7.06
C ILE A 214 -26.72 9.11 -8.21
N PHE A 215 -25.37 9.14 -8.16
CA PHE A 215 -24.60 9.72 -9.25
C PHE A 215 -24.66 8.87 -10.52
N ALA A 216 -24.67 7.55 -10.42
CA ALA A 216 -24.79 6.66 -11.58
C ALA A 216 -26.09 6.86 -12.34
N THR A 217 -27.21 7.16 -11.64
CA THR A 217 -28.50 7.47 -12.30
C THR A 217 -28.50 8.78 -13.10
N ALA A 218 -27.48 9.62 -12.93
CA ALA A 218 -27.32 10.89 -13.66
C ALA A 218 -26.10 10.89 -14.60
N LEU A 219 -25.02 10.17 -14.24
CA LEU A 219 -23.70 10.24 -14.88
C LEU A 219 -23.28 8.90 -15.52
N SER A 220 -24.11 7.88 -15.45
CA SER A 220 -23.93 6.53 -16.00
C SER A 220 -22.86 5.71 -15.29
N ASN A 221 -21.57 5.95 -15.57
CA ASN A 221 -20.47 5.19 -15.01
C ASN A 221 -19.72 6.05 -14.01
N VAL A 222 -19.78 5.70 -12.75
CA VAL A 222 -19.07 6.40 -11.68
C VAL A 222 -18.28 5.42 -10.83
N TYR A 223 -17.37 5.91 -10.02
CA TYR A 223 -16.71 5.11 -9.01
C TYR A 223 -16.33 5.94 -7.80
N THR A 224 -16.34 5.29 -6.65
CA THR A 224 -15.67 5.78 -5.46
C THR A 224 -14.35 5.03 -5.26
N PHE A 225 -13.39 5.68 -4.67
CA PHE A 225 -12.16 5.07 -4.18
C PHE A 225 -11.72 5.85 -2.95
N GLY A 226 -12.08 5.36 -1.79
CA GLY A 226 -11.90 6.10 -0.55
C GLY A 226 -11.98 5.24 0.71
N PRO A 227 -11.75 5.85 1.88
CA PRO A 227 -11.76 5.15 3.15
C PRO A 227 -13.19 4.76 3.54
N THR A 228 -13.30 3.53 4.05
CA THR A 228 -14.50 2.98 4.68
C THR A 228 -14.14 2.38 6.03
N PHE A 229 -15.15 2.27 6.91
CA PHE A 229 -14.95 1.94 8.31
C PHE A 229 -15.98 0.91 8.75
N ARG A 230 -15.54 -0.15 9.44
CA ARG A 230 -16.42 -1.18 9.99
C ARG A 230 -16.01 -1.48 11.42
N ALA A 231 -16.96 -1.38 12.35
CA ALA A 231 -16.72 -1.55 13.79
C ALA A 231 -16.84 -3.01 14.26
N GLU A 232 -16.91 -3.95 13.34
CA GLU A 232 -17.02 -5.38 13.62
C GLU A 232 -15.83 -5.87 14.45
N ASN A 233 -16.12 -6.55 15.57
CA ASN A 233 -15.10 -7.16 16.39
C ASN A 233 -14.67 -8.51 15.80
N SER A 234 -13.84 -8.45 14.76
CA SER A 234 -13.32 -9.63 14.07
C SER A 234 -11.78 -9.63 14.08
N ASN A 235 -11.21 -10.76 14.52
CA ASN A 235 -9.76 -10.96 14.61
C ASN A 235 -9.21 -11.84 13.47
N THR A 236 -9.76 -11.74 12.27
CA THR A 236 -9.25 -12.47 11.11
C THR A 236 -8.19 -11.66 10.36
N SER A 237 -7.39 -12.34 9.54
CA SER A 237 -6.38 -11.69 8.69
C SER A 237 -6.95 -10.83 7.57
N ARG A 238 -8.27 -10.92 7.32
CA ARG A 238 -8.98 -10.22 6.23
C ARG A 238 -9.80 -9.02 6.70
N HIS A 239 -9.97 -8.82 8.03
CA HIS A 239 -10.77 -7.73 8.58
C HIS A 239 -9.87 -6.60 9.08
N ALA A 240 -10.18 -5.39 8.66
CA ALA A 240 -9.59 -4.16 9.16
C ALA A 240 -10.72 -3.18 9.49
N ALA A 241 -10.55 -2.42 10.58
CA ALA A 241 -11.54 -1.42 10.99
C ALA A 241 -11.59 -0.21 10.05
N GLU A 242 -10.51 0.04 9.31
CA GLU A 242 -10.39 1.08 8.28
C GLU A 242 -9.67 0.49 7.06
N PHE A 243 -10.26 0.67 5.88
CA PHE A 243 -9.70 0.23 4.61
C PHE A 243 -10.25 1.09 3.46
N TRP A 244 -9.63 1.00 2.29
CA TRP A 244 -10.10 1.70 1.10
C TRP A 244 -10.86 0.73 0.21
N MET A 245 -12.07 1.13 -0.20
CA MET A 245 -12.87 0.38 -1.18
C MET A 245 -12.77 1.02 -2.56
N ILE A 246 -12.86 0.18 -3.58
CA ILE A 246 -12.95 0.55 -4.99
C ILE A 246 -14.34 0.11 -5.41
N GLU A 247 -15.23 1.04 -5.65
CA GLU A 247 -16.66 0.79 -5.83
C GLU A 247 -17.14 1.44 -7.14
N PRO A 248 -17.00 0.76 -8.29
CA PRO A 248 -17.61 1.20 -9.54
C PRO A 248 -19.12 0.97 -9.52
N GLU A 249 -19.90 1.95 -9.95
CA GLU A 249 -21.34 1.88 -10.14
C GLU A 249 -21.68 2.16 -11.60
N ILE A 250 -22.40 1.25 -12.25
CA ILE A 250 -22.55 1.23 -13.70
C ILE A 250 -24.03 1.15 -14.07
N ALA A 251 -24.57 2.22 -14.59
CA ALA A 251 -25.93 2.19 -15.13
C ALA A 251 -26.02 1.27 -16.36
N PHE A 252 -27.16 0.56 -16.51
CA PHE A 252 -27.45 -0.35 -17.62
C PHE A 252 -26.47 -1.53 -17.77
N CYS A 253 -25.78 -1.92 -16.69
CA CYS A 253 -24.88 -3.07 -16.65
C CYS A 253 -25.60 -4.25 -15.98
N ASP A 254 -25.45 -5.44 -16.56
CA ASP A 254 -25.87 -6.69 -15.93
C ASP A 254 -24.72 -7.40 -15.24
N LEU A 255 -25.01 -8.52 -14.60
CA LEU A 255 -24.00 -9.33 -13.86
C LEU A 255 -22.84 -9.78 -14.77
N ASP A 256 -23.11 -10.15 -16.01
CA ASP A 256 -22.08 -10.60 -16.95
C ASP A 256 -21.13 -9.46 -17.32
N GLY A 257 -21.67 -8.25 -17.52
CA GLY A 257 -20.90 -7.04 -17.75
C GLY A 257 -20.01 -6.67 -16.56
N ASP A 258 -20.55 -6.75 -15.34
CA ASP A 258 -19.80 -6.47 -14.12
C ASP A 258 -18.68 -7.48 -13.89
N MET A 259 -18.96 -8.79 -14.02
CA MET A 259 -17.93 -9.83 -13.95
C MET A 259 -16.81 -9.65 -14.99
N ALA A 260 -17.15 -9.23 -16.21
CA ALA A 260 -16.15 -8.97 -17.26
C ALA A 260 -15.25 -7.76 -16.91
N LEU A 261 -15.85 -6.69 -16.36
CA LEU A 261 -15.09 -5.53 -15.89
C LEU A 261 -14.17 -5.91 -14.72
N ALA A 262 -14.65 -6.69 -13.76
CA ALA A 262 -13.87 -7.15 -12.62
C ALA A 262 -12.63 -7.98 -13.05
N GLU A 263 -12.81 -8.91 -14.01
CA GLU A 263 -11.68 -9.68 -14.56
C GLU A 263 -10.65 -8.79 -15.23
N GLU A 264 -11.10 -7.88 -16.10
CA GLU A 264 -10.21 -6.96 -16.80
C GLU A 264 -9.47 -6.04 -15.82
N PHE A 265 -10.16 -5.55 -14.81
CA PHE A 265 -9.60 -4.69 -13.76
C PHE A 265 -8.50 -5.38 -12.97
N VAL A 266 -8.74 -6.57 -12.44
CA VAL A 266 -7.75 -7.35 -11.68
C VAL A 266 -6.51 -7.62 -12.53
N LYS A 267 -6.70 -8.06 -13.78
CA LYS A 267 -5.60 -8.33 -14.71
C LYS A 267 -4.82 -7.06 -15.06
N TYR A 268 -5.50 -5.93 -15.21
CA TYR A 268 -4.85 -4.64 -15.45
C TYR A 268 -3.95 -4.24 -14.28
N LEU A 269 -4.43 -4.31 -13.05
CA LEU A 269 -3.66 -3.95 -11.85
C LEU A 269 -2.42 -4.84 -11.69
N ILE A 270 -2.54 -6.14 -11.95
CA ILE A 270 -1.40 -7.06 -11.88
C ILE A 270 -0.35 -6.72 -12.95
N ARG A 271 -0.76 -6.46 -14.20
CA ARG A 271 0.17 -6.05 -15.27
C ARG A 271 0.90 -4.76 -14.91
N ASP A 272 0.16 -3.78 -14.44
CA ASP A 272 0.71 -2.49 -14.04
C ASP A 272 1.72 -2.62 -12.88
N ALA A 273 1.42 -3.43 -11.87
CA ALA A 273 2.34 -3.70 -10.78
C ALA A 273 3.61 -4.42 -11.26
N LYS A 274 3.48 -5.40 -12.15
CA LYS A 274 4.64 -6.12 -12.73
C LYS A 274 5.53 -5.20 -13.55
N GLU A 275 4.95 -4.28 -14.30
CA GLU A 275 5.67 -3.32 -15.13
C GLU A 275 6.40 -2.25 -14.32
N HIS A 276 5.72 -1.69 -13.31
CA HIS A 276 6.21 -0.49 -12.61
C HIS A 276 6.83 -0.76 -11.25
N CYS A 277 6.58 -1.94 -10.66
CA CYS A 277 7.05 -2.32 -9.32
C CYS A 277 7.88 -3.62 -9.32
N ALA A 278 8.52 -3.98 -10.42
CA ALA A 278 9.21 -5.26 -10.59
C ALA A 278 10.20 -5.57 -9.46
N ALA A 279 11.02 -4.60 -9.04
CA ALA A 279 12.01 -4.78 -7.97
C ALA A 279 11.36 -5.01 -6.59
N ASP A 280 10.23 -4.37 -6.33
CA ASP A 280 9.47 -4.54 -5.09
C ASP A 280 8.76 -5.90 -5.07
N LEU A 281 8.20 -6.34 -6.20
CA LEU A 281 7.59 -7.67 -6.33
C LEU A 281 8.63 -8.79 -6.23
N GLU A 282 9.83 -8.63 -6.82
CA GLU A 282 10.95 -9.55 -6.62
C GLU A 282 11.35 -9.67 -5.16
N PHE A 283 11.40 -8.54 -4.45
CA PHE A 283 11.65 -8.53 -3.01
C PHE A 283 10.59 -9.31 -2.24
N PHE A 284 9.32 -9.11 -2.54
CA PHE A 284 8.23 -9.85 -1.89
C PHE A 284 8.30 -11.34 -2.20
N SER A 285 8.54 -11.71 -3.45
CA SER A 285 8.69 -13.12 -3.84
C SER A 285 9.84 -13.80 -3.10
N LYS A 286 10.95 -13.08 -2.87
CA LYS A 286 12.11 -13.64 -2.20
C LYS A 286 11.96 -13.74 -0.68
N PHE A 287 11.32 -12.77 -0.02
CA PHE A 287 11.36 -12.61 1.43
C PHE A 287 10.01 -12.74 2.14
N VAL A 288 8.91 -12.70 1.40
CA VAL A 288 7.55 -12.74 1.98
C VAL A 288 6.80 -13.97 1.50
N ASP A 289 6.74 -14.18 0.18
CA ASP A 289 5.91 -15.24 -0.41
C ASP A 289 6.52 -15.73 -1.72
N LYS A 290 7.11 -16.93 -1.67
CA LYS A 290 7.83 -17.52 -2.81
C LYS A 290 6.94 -17.83 -4.02
N GLU A 291 5.64 -18.05 -3.79
CA GLU A 291 4.67 -18.38 -4.84
C GLU A 291 4.04 -17.14 -5.48
N LEU A 292 4.34 -15.94 -4.97
CA LEU A 292 3.71 -14.70 -5.42
C LEU A 292 3.72 -14.54 -6.94
N MET A 293 4.89 -14.66 -7.56
CA MET A 293 5.02 -14.42 -9.02
C MET A 293 4.25 -15.47 -9.83
N ALA A 294 4.31 -16.74 -9.42
CA ALA A 294 3.58 -17.82 -10.09
C ALA A 294 2.05 -17.60 -10.03
N ARG A 295 1.53 -17.15 -8.86
CA ARG A 295 0.10 -16.81 -8.75
C ARG A 295 -0.29 -15.60 -9.60
N LEU A 296 0.52 -14.55 -9.64
CA LEU A 296 0.24 -13.38 -10.48
C LEU A 296 0.22 -13.78 -11.96
N ASP A 297 1.16 -14.61 -12.40
CA ASP A 297 1.22 -15.10 -13.78
C ASP A 297 0.02 -15.99 -14.12
N PHE A 298 -0.36 -16.90 -13.22
CA PHE A 298 -1.55 -17.72 -13.38
C PHE A 298 -2.82 -16.89 -13.60
N VAL A 299 -3.03 -15.85 -12.78
CA VAL A 299 -4.21 -14.97 -12.91
C VAL A 299 -4.20 -14.21 -14.25
N LEU A 300 -3.03 -13.84 -14.76
CA LEU A 300 -2.92 -13.14 -16.05
C LEU A 300 -3.19 -14.03 -17.25
N GLU A 301 -2.71 -15.27 -17.20
CA GLU A 301 -2.72 -16.20 -18.33
C GLU A 301 -4.07 -16.93 -18.50
N LYS A 302 -4.78 -17.16 -17.39
CA LYS A 302 -6.03 -17.91 -17.41
C LYS A 302 -7.25 -17.00 -17.51
N PRO A 303 -8.31 -17.38 -18.25
CA PRO A 303 -9.61 -16.74 -18.13
C PRO A 303 -10.21 -17.04 -16.76
N PHE A 304 -10.99 -16.11 -16.22
CA PHE A 304 -11.77 -16.38 -15.02
C PHE A 304 -12.92 -17.31 -15.32
N VAL A 305 -13.07 -18.36 -14.52
CA VAL A 305 -14.18 -19.29 -14.64
C VAL A 305 -15.42 -18.67 -14.03
N ARG A 306 -16.54 -18.74 -14.75
CA ARG A 306 -17.86 -18.34 -14.24
C ARG A 306 -18.47 -19.57 -13.53
N CYS A 307 -18.67 -19.48 -12.23
CA CYS A 307 -19.24 -20.54 -11.42
C CYS A 307 -20.45 -19.97 -10.67
N SER A 308 -21.62 -20.57 -10.91
CA SER A 308 -22.83 -20.17 -10.18
C SER A 308 -22.75 -20.63 -8.72
N TYR A 309 -23.53 -19.96 -7.84
CA TYR A 309 -23.61 -20.36 -6.43
C TYR A 309 -24.04 -21.85 -6.28
N THR A 310 -25.01 -22.31 -7.08
CA THR A 310 -25.45 -23.70 -7.05
C THR A 310 -24.33 -24.66 -7.43
N GLU A 311 -23.58 -24.38 -8.50
CA GLU A 311 -22.42 -25.17 -8.89
C GLU A 311 -21.34 -25.18 -7.82
N ALA A 312 -21.06 -24.03 -7.20
CA ALA A 312 -20.10 -23.92 -6.11
C ALA A 312 -20.49 -24.81 -4.92
N ILE A 313 -21.76 -24.77 -4.50
CA ILE A 313 -22.27 -25.66 -3.43
C ILE A 313 -22.10 -27.11 -3.82
N GLU A 314 -22.49 -27.52 -5.04
CA GLU A 314 -22.33 -28.89 -5.49
C GLU A 314 -20.87 -29.38 -5.50
N ILE A 315 -19.95 -28.52 -5.92
CA ILE A 315 -18.50 -28.83 -5.90
C ILE A 315 -18.03 -29.05 -4.46
N LEU A 316 -18.43 -28.17 -3.54
CA LEU A 316 -18.06 -28.25 -2.13
C LEU A 316 -18.63 -29.48 -1.45
N GLU A 317 -19.91 -29.83 -1.68
CA GLU A 317 -20.56 -31.05 -1.15
C GLU A 317 -19.89 -32.32 -1.68
N LYS A 318 -19.56 -32.36 -2.98
CA LYS A 318 -18.89 -33.48 -3.63
C LYS A 318 -17.41 -33.63 -3.29
N SER A 319 -16.78 -32.62 -2.66
CA SER A 319 -15.35 -32.63 -2.36
C SER A 319 -14.92 -33.71 -1.36
N GLY A 320 -15.86 -34.22 -0.55
CA GLY A 320 -15.56 -35.16 0.53
C GLY A 320 -14.74 -34.57 1.69
N LYS A 321 -14.50 -33.26 1.71
CA LYS A 321 -13.79 -32.58 2.81
C LYS A 321 -14.72 -32.39 4.00
N ALA A 322 -14.15 -32.49 5.19
CA ALA A 322 -14.82 -32.07 6.41
C ALA A 322 -14.59 -30.57 6.57
N TRP A 323 -15.64 -29.76 6.44
CA TRP A 323 -15.60 -28.32 6.58
C TRP A 323 -15.78 -27.92 8.05
N GLU A 324 -15.07 -26.89 8.49
CA GLU A 324 -15.29 -26.27 9.81
C GLU A 324 -16.70 -25.66 9.86
N HIS A 325 -17.14 -25.06 8.74
CA HIS A 325 -18.48 -24.53 8.55
C HIS A 325 -19.24 -25.42 7.55
N PRO A 326 -20.23 -26.22 7.99
CA PRO A 326 -20.97 -27.10 7.08
C PRO A 326 -21.59 -26.37 5.90
N VAL A 327 -21.50 -26.96 4.72
CA VAL A 327 -22.02 -26.42 3.47
C VAL A 327 -23.36 -27.04 3.15
N SER A 328 -24.33 -26.21 2.80
CA SER A 328 -25.60 -26.62 2.20
C SER A 328 -26.14 -25.49 1.33
N TRP A 329 -27.01 -25.82 0.38
CA TRP A 329 -27.62 -24.76 -0.44
C TRP A 329 -28.38 -23.75 0.42
N GLY A 330 -28.12 -22.46 0.23
CA GLY A 330 -28.62 -21.34 1.03
C GLY A 330 -27.67 -20.86 2.15
N SER A 331 -26.58 -21.60 2.45
CA SER A 331 -25.58 -21.14 3.42
C SER A 331 -24.60 -20.12 2.81
N ASN A 332 -24.10 -19.19 3.62
CA ASN A 332 -23.03 -18.31 3.21
C ASN A 332 -21.71 -19.06 3.07
N LEU A 333 -20.99 -18.85 1.98
CA LEU A 333 -19.65 -19.40 1.81
C LEU A 333 -18.68 -18.69 2.78
N GLN A 334 -17.77 -19.49 3.35
CA GLN A 334 -16.73 -19.04 4.25
C GLN A 334 -15.36 -19.05 3.54
N ALA A 335 -14.36 -18.43 4.13
CA ALA A 335 -13.01 -18.32 3.54
C ALA A 335 -12.38 -19.69 3.17
N GLU A 336 -12.70 -20.77 3.90
CA GLU A 336 -12.24 -22.13 3.60
C GLU A 336 -12.85 -22.66 2.30
N HIS A 337 -14.15 -22.36 2.07
CA HIS A 337 -14.88 -22.76 0.86
C HIS A 337 -14.37 -22.01 -0.37
N GLU A 338 -14.20 -20.68 -0.24
CA GLU A 338 -13.66 -19.85 -1.31
C GLU A 338 -12.25 -20.28 -1.71
N ARG A 339 -11.40 -20.58 -0.72
CA ARG A 339 -10.04 -21.06 -0.97
C ARG A 339 -10.05 -22.36 -1.74
N PHE A 340 -10.88 -23.32 -1.37
CA PHE A 340 -10.98 -24.59 -2.08
C PHE A 340 -11.40 -24.40 -3.53
N LEU A 341 -12.43 -23.57 -3.77
CA LEU A 341 -12.91 -23.27 -5.12
C LEU A 341 -11.89 -22.56 -6.00
N THR A 342 -11.02 -21.73 -5.41
CA THR A 342 -10.07 -20.91 -6.17
C THR A 342 -8.66 -21.49 -6.28
N GLU A 343 -8.26 -22.34 -5.35
CA GLU A 343 -6.89 -22.86 -5.28
C GLU A 343 -6.79 -24.36 -5.59
N GLU A 344 -7.88 -25.14 -5.42
CA GLU A 344 -7.84 -26.60 -5.54
C GLU A 344 -8.73 -27.15 -6.68
N GLN A 345 -9.62 -26.34 -7.26
CA GLN A 345 -10.46 -26.67 -8.42
C GLN A 345 -10.03 -25.90 -9.67
#